data_0f100e8f54b03b3abada63e268a73b40
#
_entry.id   0f100e8f54b03b3abada63e268a73b40
#
_cell.length_a   1.000
_cell.length_b   1.000
_cell.length_c   1.000
_cell.angle_alpha   90.00
_cell.angle_beta   90.00
_cell.angle_gamma   90.00
#
_symmetry.space_group_name_H-M   'P 1'
#
loop_
_entity.id
_entity.type
_entity.pdbx_description
1 polymer ?
#
loop_
_entity_poly.entity_id
_entity_poly.type
_entity_poly.pdbx_seq_one_letter_code
_entity_poly.pdbx_strand_id
1 'polypeptide(L)'
;YWLESTPDTLGKFPFPFRLMIGYLLDGNKITVKWRVENMGAMDMYFQIGAHPAFYFPDFDPSTDERCFFAFDNNKDLKYISPVEKGCVSPELHSLELNEEGLMPVDVHTFDCDTYIFENEQLKKVSLLTKDKKPYITLKFDAPLVALWAPTKPKPDCPFVCIEPWYGRCDKVGYDGDLQDREWIQKLGSREAFDVSYDIIIEE
;
A
#
# COMPACT_ATOMS: atom_id res chain seq x y z
N TYR A 1 -19.04 -5.99 0.33
CA TYR A 1 -18.90 -6.28 1.76
C TYR A 1 -19.07 -5.00 2.56
N TRP A 2 -19.62 -5.11 3.78
CA TRP A 2 -19.72 -3.99 4.70
C TRP A 2 -19.54 -4.44 6.15
N LEU A 3 -19.06 -3.53 6.98
CA LEU A 3 -18.83 -3.69 8.40
C LEU A 3 -19.28 -2.42 9.13
N GLU A 4 -19.99 -2.57 10.23
CA GLU A 4 -20.34 -1.46 11.15
C GLU A 4 -19.65 -1.65 12.49
N SER A 5 -19.47 -0.53 13.19
CA SER A 5 -18.98 -0.56 14.56
C SER A 5 -19.92 -1.34 15.47
N THR A 6 -19.34 -2.11 16.38
CA THR A 6 -20.02 -2.89 17.43
C THR A 6 -19.55 -2.40 18.80
N PRO A 7 -20.21 -2.77 19.92
CA PRO A 7 -19.70 -2.46 21.24
C PRO A 7 -18.23 -2.88 21.46
N ASP A 8 -17.82 -4.02 20.91
CA ASP A 8 -16.44 -4.54 21.03
C ASP A 8 -15.45 -3.69 20.23
N THR A 9 -15.81 -3.27 19.01
CA THR A 9 -14.95 -2.40 18.21
C THR A 9 -14.86 -1.00 18.79
N LEU A 10 -15.94 -0.46 19.35
CA LEU A 10 -15.96 0.86 19.99
C LEU A 10 -15.07 0.92 21.23
N GLY A 11 -14.84 -0.20 21.90
CA GLY A 11 -13.89 -0.28 23.03
C GLY A 11 -12.42 -0.11 22.61
N LYS A 12 -12.09 -0.32 21.33
CA LYS A 12 -10.73 -0.24 20.77
C LYS A 12 -10.55 0.96 19.82
N PHE A 13 -11.61 1.30 19.11
CA PHE A 13 -11.68 2.40 18.15
C PHE A 13 -12.98 3.17 18.43
N PRO A 14 -12.94 4.27 19.20
CA PRO A 14 -14.12 4.84 19.84
C PRO A 14 -14.95 5.74 18.89
N PHE A 15 -14.99 5.41 17.62
CA PHE A 15 -15.77 6.13 16.60
C PHE A 15 -16.82 5.20 15.98
N PRO A 16 -18.12 5.57 16.00
CA PRO A 16 -19.12 4.85 15.25
C PRO A 16 -18.87 5.01 13.74
N PHE A 17 -18.71 3.91 13.04
CA PHE A 17 -18.39 3.89 11.61
C PHE A 17 -19.15 2.84 10.84
N ARG A 18 -19.24 3.03 9.52
CA ARG A 18 -19.53 2.00 8.52
C ARG A 18 -18.40 1.98 7.48
N LEU A 19 -17.85 0.80 7.23
CA LEU A 19 -16.91 0.53 6.15
C LEU A 19 -17.59 -0.31 5.10
N MET A 20 -17.53 0.11 3.84
CA MET A 20 -17.98 -0.66 2.69
C MET A 20 -16.80 -0.89 1.73
N ILE A 21 -16.66 -2.14 1.27
CA ILE A 21 -15.67 -2.53 0.27
C ILE A 21 -16.43 -3.17 -0.88
N GLY A 22 -16.31 -2.55 -2.06
CA GLY A 22 -16.93 -3.00 -3.30
C GLY A 22 -15.88 -3.40 -4.34
N TYR A 23 -16.24 -4.34 -5.20
CA TYR A 23 -15.42 -4.78 -6.32
C TYR A 23 -16.25 -4.67 -7.59
N LEU A 24 -15.69 -4.04 -8.61
CA LEU A 24 -16.26 -3.97 -9.95
C LEU A 24 -15.29 -4.61 -10.94
N LEU A 25 -15.77 -5.63 -11.66
CA LEU A 25 -15.01 -6.28 -12.73
C LEU A 25 -15.47 -5.70 -14.07
N ASP A 26 -14.53 -5.22 -14.87
CA ASP A 26 -14.77 -4.67 -16.20
C ASP A 26 -13.63 -5.11 -17.15
N GLY A 27 -13.88 -6.13 -17.95
CA GLY A 27 -12.87 -6.76 -18.78
C GLY A 27 -11.71 -7.33 -17.95
N ASN A 28 -10.52 -6.84 -18.19
CA ASN A 28 -9.29 -7.22 -17.48
C ASN A 28 -8.98 -6.32 -16.25
N LYS A 29 -9.93 -5.46 -15.86
CA LYS A 29 -9.77 -4.51 -14.77
C LYS A 29 -10.69 -4.83 -13.59
N ILE A 30 -10.13 -4.82 -12.39
CA ILE A 30 -10.85 -4.89 -11.11
C ILE A 30 -10.70 -3.54 -10.42
N THR A 31 -11.82 -2.81 -10.24
CA THR A 31 -11.84 -1.61 -9.42
C THR A 31 -12.24 -1.99 -8.00
N VAL A 32 -11.37 -1.74 -7.03
CA VAL A 32 -11.65 -1.89 -5.59
C VAL A 32 -12.08 -0.53 -5.05
N LYS A 33 -13.28 -0.46 -4.46
CA LYS A 33 -13.89 0.76 -3.95
C LYS A 33 -14.01 0.67 -2.44
N TRP A 34 -13.61 1.74 -1.76
CA TRP A 34 -13.83 1.90 -0.33
C TRP A 34 -14.71 3.09 -0.04
N ARG A 35 -15.64 2.89 0.89
CA ARG A 35 -16.41 3.96 1.49
C ARG A 35 -16.37 3.81 3.00
N VAL A 36 -15.86 4.84 3.67
CA VAL A 36 -15.86 4.95 5.14
C VAL A 36 -16.82 6.06 5.52
N GLU A 37 -17.81 5.76 6.35
CA GLU A 37 -18.80 6.69 6.85
C GLU A 37 -18.63 6.94 8.34
N ASN A 38 -18.54 8.18 8.76
CA ASN A 38 -18.65 8.55 10.16
C ASN A 38 -20.11 8.51 10.59
N MET A 39 -20.49 7.48 11.36
CA MET A 39 -21.86 7.32 11.87
C MET A 39 -22.10 8.06 13.18
N GLY A 40 -21.08 8.70 13.75
CA GLY A 40 -21.10 9.45 15.00
C GLY A 40 -21.54 10.90 14.85
N ALA A 41 -21.59 11.59 15.99
CA ALA A 41 -21.91 13.02 16.08
C ALA A 41 -20.67 13.93 16.18
N MET A 42 -19.47 13.32 16.31
CA MET A 42 -18.21 14.03 16.45
C MET A 42 -17.27 13.68 15.30
N ASP A 43 -16.20 14.43 15.15
CA ASP A 43 -15.14 14.12 14.19
C ASP A 43 -14.57 12.73 14.44
N MET A 44 -14.33 11.99 13.36
CA MET A 44 -13.70 10.67 13.36
C MET A 44 -12.34 10.76 12.70
N TYR A 45 -11.35 10.12 13.30
CA TYR A 45 -9.98 10.03 12.78
C TYR A 45 -9.65 8.58 12.47
N PHE A 46 -9.11 8.31 11.28
CA PHE A 46 -8.81 6.96 10.85
C PHE A 46 -7.69 6.91 9.80
N GLN A 47 -7.16 5.74 9.57
CA GLN A 47 -6.30 5.42 8.44
C GLN A 47 -6.85 4.18 7.76
N ILE A 48 -6.65 4.08 6.44
CA ILE A 48 -7.05 2.92 5.65
C ILE A 48 -6.02 2.66 4.56
N GLY A 49 -5.76 1.40 4.26
CA GLY A 49 -4.86 0.99 3.20
C GLY A 49 -5.20 -0.39 2.67
N ALA A 50 -4.85 -0.66 1.43
CA ALA A 50 -4.92 -1.99 0.84
C ALA A 50 -3.64 -2.78 1.15
N HIS A 51 -3.76 -4.11 1.09
CA HIS A 51 -2.62 -5.02 1.17
C HIS A 51 -2.79 -6.18 0.17
N PRO A 52 -3.04 -5.89 -1.13
CA PRO A 52 -3.20 -6.94 -2.12
C PRO A 52 -1.85 -7.58 -2.42
N ALA A 53 -1.85 -8.91 -2.47
CA ALA A 53 -0.69 -9.72 -2.79
C ALA A 53 -0.84 -10.31 -4.20
N PHE A 54 0.24 -10.24 -4.97
CA PHE A 54 0.29 -10.73 -6.34
C PHE A 54 1.37 -11.79 -6.44
N TYR A 55 1.04 -12.92 -7.04
CA TYR A 55 2.00 -13.97 -7.30
C TYR A 55 3.11 -13.44 -8.23
N PHE A 56 4.36 -13.78 -7.97
CA PHE A 56 5.42 -13.44 -8.93
C PHE A 56 5.19 -14.18 -10.23
N PRO A 57 5.19 -13.48 -11.37
CA PRO A 57 5.11 -14.16 -12.66
C PRO A 57 6.35 -15.08 -12.84
N ASP A 58 6.12 -16.29 -13.33
CA ASP A 58 7.17 -17.27 -13.59
C ASP A 58 8.05 -17.56 -12.36
N PHE A 59 7.44 -17.66 -11.18
CA PHE A 59 8.13 -17.90 -9.92
C PHE A 59 8.92 -19.20 -9.95
N ASP A 60 10.22 -19.08 -9.70
CA ASP A 60 11.15 -20.22 -9.54
C ASP A 60 11.94 -20.04 -8.24
N PRO A 61 11.72 -20.89 -7.21
CA PRO A 61 12.42 -20.78 -5.93
C PRO A 61 13.93 -21.13 -6.02
N SER A 62 14.39 -21.70 -7.13
CA SER A 62 15.80 -22.04 -7.33
C SER A 62 16.66 -20.87 -7.80
N THR A 63 16.05 -19.73 -8.14
CA THR A 63 16.73 -18.51 -8.57
C THR A 63 16.49 -17.37 -7.60
N ASP A 64 17.43 -16.43 -7.50
CA ASP A 64 17.29 -15.24 -6.67
C ASP A 64 16.41 -14.18 -7.33
N GLU A 65 16.42 -14.10 -8.65
CA GLU A 65 15.64 -13.16 -9.43
C GLU A 65 14.13 -13.45 -9.36
N ARG A 66 13.31 -12.40 -9.21
CA ARG A 66 11.85 -12.51 -9.14
C ARG A 66 11.15 -11.86 -10.33
N CYS A 67 11.34 -10.57 -10.50
CA CYS A 67 10.60 -9.77 -11.48
C CYS A 67 11.17 -8.34 -11.55
N PHE A 68 10.40 -7.41 -12.12
CA PHE A 68 10.70 -5.99 -12.08
C PHE A 68 9.47 -5.19 -11.68
N PHE A 69 9.67 -4.04 -11.03
CA PHE A 69 8.66 -2.99 -10.97
C PHE A 69 8.97 -1.90 -12.00
N ALA A 70 7.90 -1.40 -12.62
CA ALA A 70 7.91 -0.17 -13.41
C ALA A 70 6.95 0.85 -12.78
N PHE A 71 7.35 2.12 -12.82
CA PHE A 71 6.62 3.24 -12.23
C PHE A 71 6.20 4.24 -13.29
N ASP A 72 5.17 5.05 -13.02
CA ASP A 72 4.77 6.16 -13.88
C ASP A 72 5.67 7.41 -13.71
N ASN A 73 6.41 7.46 -12.61
CA ASN A 73 7.51 8.40 -12.39
C ASN A 73 8.78 7.60 -12.08
N ASN A 74 9.89 7.91 -12.74
CA ASN A 74 11.19 7.25 -12.56
C ASN A 74 12.33 8.23 -12.22
N LYS A 75 11.98 9.44 -11.74
CA LYS A 75 12.95 10.47 -11.40
C LYS A 75 12.89 10.79 -9.92
N ASP A 76 14.06 10.77 -9.29
CA ASP A 76 14.26 11.23 -7.90
C ASP A 76 13.31 10.60 -6.88
N LEU A 77 12.90 9.35 -7.09
CA LEU A 77 12.02 8.63 -6.18
C LEU A 77 12.69 8.46 -4.82
N LYS A 78 11.94 8.82 -3.78
CA LYS A 78 12.36 8.71 -2.38
C LYS A 78 11.42 7.81 -1.62
N TYR A 79 11.97 7.01 -0.72
CA TYR A 79 11.19 6.15 0.15
C TYR A 79 11.68 6.21 1.60
N ILE A 80 10.82 5.80 2.51
CA ILE A 80 11.12 5.49 3.90
C ILE A 80 10.84 4.02 4.16
N SER A 81 11.43 3.48 5.22
CA SER A 81 11.21 2.08 5.62
C SER A 81 10.91 1.96 7.11
N PRO A 82 10.17 0.92 7.54
CA PRO A 82 10.07 0.55 8.94
C PRO A 82 11.45 0.17 9.48
N VAL A 83 11.77 0.61 10.70
CA VAL A 83 13.06 0.35 11.34
C VAL A 83 12.93 -0.30 12.70
N GLU A 84 11.89 0.01 13.46
CA GLU A 84 11.67 -0.49 14.81
C GLU A 84 10.19 -0.67 15.12
N LYS A 85 9.77 -1.88 15.56
CA LYS A 85 8.42 -2.20 16.06
C LYS A 85 7.27 -1.69 15.17
N GLY A 86 7.45 -1.69 13.86
CA GLY A 86 6.46 -1.17 12.91
C GLY A 86 6.39 0.36 12.87
N CYS A 87 7.42 1.05 13.33
CA CYS A 87 7.58 2.49 13.15
C CYS A 87 8.57 2.81 12.04
N VAL A 88 8.35 3.90 11.31
CA VAL A 88 9.23 4.33 10.22
C VAL A 88 10.35 5.24 10.72
N SER A 89 11.50 5.17 10.06
CA SER A 89 12.54 6.20 10.17
C SER A 89 12.10 7.47 9.45
N PRO A 90 12.45 8.67 9.94
CA PRO A 90 12.29 9.90 9.18
C PRO A 90 13.32 10.04 8.03
N GLU A 91 14.29 9.13 7.94
CA GLU A 91 15.34 9.16 6.93
C GLU A 91 14.79 8.79 5.56
N LEU A 92 15.03 9.67 4.56
CA LEU A 92 14.65 9.45 3.17
C LEU A 92 15.80 8.77 2.42
N HIS A 93 15.48 7.66 1.77
CA HIS A 93 16.38 6.94 0.90
C HIS A 93 16.04 7.22 -0.57
N SER A 94 17.05 7.24 -1.45
CA SER A 94 16.85 7.30 -2.90
C SER A 94 16.61 5.90 -3.44
N LEU A 95 15.62 5.76 -4.32
CA LEU A 95 15.44 4.51 -5.06
C LEU A 95 16.38 4.47 -6.26
N GLU A 96 17.21 3.45 -6.33
CA GLU A 96 18.05 3.19 -7.50
C GLU A 96 17.28 2.34 -8.52
N LEU A 97 17.19 2.83 -9.74
CA LEU A 97 16.61 2.12 -10.87
C LEU A 97 17.74 1.69 -11.83
N ASN A 98 17.52 0.62 -12.58
CA ASN A 98 18.46 0.20 -13.61
C ASN A 98 18.47 1.17 -14.81
N GLU A 99 19.34 0.92 -15.80
CA GLU A 99 19.46 1.75 -17.01
C GLU A 99 18.16 1.89 -17.82
N GLU A 100 17.23 0.96 -17.67
CA GLU A 100 15.92 0.98 -18.31
C GLU A 100 14.84 1.68 -17.48
N GLY A 101 15.19 2.23 -16.30
CA GLY A 101 14.26 2.88 -15.39
C GLY A 101 13.35 1.91 -14.63
N LEU A 102 13.77 0.66 -14.45
CA LEU A 102 13.05 -0.38 -13.73
C LEU A 102 13.71 -0.67 -12.38
N MET A 103 12.92 -1.05 -11.39
CA MET A 103 13.39 -1.59 -10.12
C MET A 103 13.46 -3.12 -10.22
N PRO A 104 14.67 -3.72 -10.25
CA PRO A 104 14.80 -5.17 -10.19
C PRO A 104 14.34 -5.68 -8.82
N VAL A 105 13.69 -6.84 -8.81
CA VAL A 105 13.22 -7.52 -7.59
C VAL A 105 13.89 -8.88 -7.48
N ASP A 106 14.57 -9.10 -6.38
CA ASP A 106 15.21 -10.34 -6.00
C ASP A 106 14.89 -10.75 -4.56
N VAL A 107 15.51 -11.80 -4.06
CA VAL A 107 15.31 -12.33 -2.70
C VAL A 107 15.77 -11.36 -1.60
N HIS A 108 16.59 -10.37 -1.91
CA HIS A 108 17.15 -9.38 -0.99
C HIS A 108 16.48 -8.01 -1.07
N THR A 109 15.68 -7.77 -2.10
CA THR A 109 15.05 -6.46 -2.34
C THR A 109 14.33 -5.93 -1.10
N PHE A 110 13.63 -6.80 -0.36
CA PHE A 110 12.88 -6.40 0.84
C PHE A 110 13.60 -6.71 2.16
N ASP A 111 14.92 -6.80 2.18
CA ASP A 111 15.70 -6.94 3.41
C ASP A 111 15.57 -5.73 4.34
N CYS A 112 15.21 -4.56 3.78
CA CYS A 112 14.85 -3.35 4.52
C CYS A 112 13.40 -3.34 5.02
N ASP A 113 12.63 -4.43 4.86
CA ASP A 113 11.21 -4.59 5.11
C ASP A 113 10.36 -3.98 3.96
N THR A 114 9.93 -2.75 4.04
CA THR A 114 8.95 -2.13 3.14
C THR A 114 9.52 -0.85 2.52
N TYR A 115 9.32 -0.68 1.21
CA TYR A 115 9.52 0.60 0.53
C TYR A 115 8.24 1.41 0.61
N ILE A 116 8.22 2.52 1.34
CA ILE A 116 7.05 3.40 1.46
C ILE A 116 7.33 4.70 0.71
N PHE A 117 6.60 4.92 -0.38
CA PHE A 117 6.65 6.16 -1.16
C PHE A 117 5.51 7.07 -0.69
N GLU A 118 5.85 8.28 -0.27
CA GLU A 118 4.91 9.30 0.23
C GLU A 118 4.75 10.44 -0.78
N ASN A 119 3.80 11.36 -0.48
CA ASN A 119 3.62 12.61 -1.23
C ASN A 119 3.24 12.43 -2.70
N GLU A 120 2.43 11.40 -2.99
CA GLU A 120 1.90 11.17 -4.35
C GLU A 120 2.98 11.02 -5.43
N GLN A 121 4.17 10.57 -5.05
CA GLN A 121 5.27 10.36 -5.99
C GLN A 121 4.90 9.40 -7.11
N LEU A 122 4.00 8.46 -6.83
CA LEU A 122 3.54 7.42 -7.75
C LEU A 122 2.01 7.37 -7.78
N LYS A 123 1.45 7.18 -8.96
CA LYS A 123 0.03 6.93 -9.21
C LYS A 123 -0.22 5.61 -9.93
N LYS A 124 0.87 4.99 -10.37
CA LYS A 124 0.84 3.70 -11.05
C LYS A 124 2.09 2.90 -10.74
N VAL A 125 1.89 1.61 -10.41
CA VAL A 125 2.96 0.63 -10.25
C VAL A 125 2.60 -0.59 -11.09
N SER A 126 3.51 -1.04 -11.94
CA SER A 126 3.36 -2.27 -12.72
C SER A 126 4.36 -3.33 -12.26
N LEU A 127 3.87 -4.54 -12.03
CA LEU A 127 4.66 -5.74 -11.84
C LEU A 127 4.93 -6.35 -13.23
N LEU A 128 6.18 -6.56 -13.57
CA LEU A 128 6.61 -7.10 -14.85
C LEU A 128 7.17 -8.51 -14.67
N THR A 129 7.11 -9.32 -15.72
CA THR A 129 7.80 -10.62 -15.80
C THR A 129 9.32 -10.44 -15.77
N LYS A 130 10.08 -11.55 -15.69
CA LYS A 130 11.54 -11.57 -15.90
C LYS A 130 11.95 -11.08 -17.29
N ASP A 131 11.07 -11.26 -18.30
CA ASP A 131 11.24 -10.73 -19.66
C ASP A 131 10.78 -9.27 -19.81
N LYS A 132 10.50 -8.58 -18.68
CA LYS A 132 10.07 -7.18 -18.63
C LYS A 132 8.74 -6.88 -19.33
N LYS A 133 7.87 -7.89 -19.46
CA LYS A 133 6.51 -7.69 -19.98
C LYS A 133 5.59 -7.32 -18.83
N PRO A 134 4.68 -6.36 -19.01
CA PRO A 134 3.65 -6.07 -18.01
C PRO A 134 2.84 -7.32 -17.66
N TYR A 135 2.56 -7.53 -16.39
CA TYR A 135 1.80 -8.65 -15.86
C TYR A 135 0.58 -8.17 -15.08
N ILE A 136 0.80 -7.30 -14.09
CA ILE A 136 -0.26 -6.64 -13.33
C ILE A 136 0.12 -5.17 -13.16
N THR A 137 -0.87 -4.29 -13.32
CA THR A 137 -0.72 -2.86 -13.08
C THR A 137 -1.74 -2.38 -12.07
N LEU A 138 -1.29 -1.68 -11.02
CA LEU A 138 -2.15 -0.94 -10.12
C LEU A 138 -2.15 0.54 -10.47
N LYS A 139 -3.36 1.15 -10.49
CA LYS A 139 -3.55 2.60 -10.59
C LYS A 139 -4.34 3.08 -9.37
N PHE A 140 -3.91 4.18 -8.77
CA PHE A 140 -4.49 4.70 -7.52
C PHE A 140 -4.25 6.21 -7.39
N ASP A 141 -5.09 6.85 -6.57
CA ASP A 141 -4.92 8.26 -6.17
C ASP A 141 -4.41 8.39 -4.71
N ALA A 142 -4.10 7.27 -4.08
CA ALA A 142 -3.59 7.25 -2.72
C ALA A 142 -2.31 8.10 -2.59
N PRO A 143 -2.15 8.86 -1.50
CA PRO A 143 -0.97 9.71 -1.29
C PRO A 143 0.29 8.90 -0.96
N LEU A 144 0.12 7.63 -0.57
CA LEU A 144 1.22 6.71 -0.31
C LEU A 144 1.01 5.42 -1.08
N VAL A 145 2.11 4.78 -1.42
CA VAL A 145 2.13 3.39 -1.86
C VAL A 145 3.29 2.66 -1.20
N ALA A 146 3.03 1.45 -0.72
CA ALA A 146 4.06 0.58 -0.17
C ALA A 146 4.30 -0.62 -1.08
N LEU A 147 5.56 -1.06 -1.15
CA LEU A 147 5.98 -2.30 -1.80
C LEU A 147 6.59 -3.20 -0.75
N TRP A 148 6.14 -4.46 -0.68
CA TRP A 148 6.59 -5.40 0.33
C TRP A 148 6.53 -6.85 -0.15
N ALA A 149 7.48 -7.65 0.30
CA ALA A 149 7.41 -9.10 0.24
C ALA A 149 8.08 -9.69 1.48
N PRO A 150 7.59 -10.85 1.99
CA PRO A 150 8.22 -11.50 3.13
C PRO A 150 9.55 -12.13 2.70
N THR A 151 10.67 -11.60 3.17
CA THR A 151 12.00 -12.12 2.91
C THR A 151 12.58 -12.91 4.08
N LYS A 152 12.09 -12.64 5.29
CA LYS A 152 12.53 -13.36 6.51
C LYS A 152 11.31 -13.88 7.28
N PRO A 153 11.30 -15.15 7.67
CA PRO A 153 12.29 -16.23 7.45
C PRO A 153 12.10 -17.00 6.13
N LYS A 154 11.32 -16.50 5.17
CA LYS A 154 10.93 -17.22 3.94
C LYS A 154 11.33 -16.46 2.68
N PRO A 155 12.62 -16.51 2.27
CA PRO A 155 13.07 -15.86 1.03
C PRO A 155 12.45 -16.48 -0.24
N ASP A 156 11.86 -17.66 -0.13
CA ASP A 156 11.15 -18.39 -1.18
C ASP A 156 9.66 -18.07 -1.27
N CYS A 157 9.21 -16.98 -0.64
CA CYS A 157 7.81 -16.56 -0.71
C CYS A 157 7.45 -16.17 -2.15
N PRO A 158 6.31 -16.69 -2.70
CA PRO A 158 6.03 -16.55 -4.12
C PRO A 158 5.23 -15.29 -4.49
N PHE A 159 5.11 -14.31 -3.62
CA PHE A 159 4.29 -13.13 -3.87
C PHE A 159 4.95 -11.82 -3.42
N VAL A 160 4.45 -10.75 -3.96
CA VAL A 160 4.77 -9.36 -3.58
C VAL A 160 3.49 -8.56 -3.41
N CYS A 161 3.51 -7.56 -2.54
CA CYS A 161 2.40 -6.64 -2.32
C CYS A 161 2.68 -5.28 -2.95
N ILE A 162 1.63 -4.68 -3.52
CA ILE A 162 1.61 -3.28 -3.98
C ILE A 162 0.43 -2.62 -3.27
N GLU A 163 0.71 -1.75 -2.33
CA GLU A 163 -0.22 -1.36 -1.29
C GLU A 163 -0.53 0.14 -1.32
N PRO A 164 -1.60 0.60 -2.01
CA PRO A 164 -2.04 1.99 -1.93
C PRO A 164 -2.61 2.31 -0.54
N TRP A 165 -2.11 3.40 0.10
CA TRP A 165 -2.43 3.75 1.48
C TRP A 165 -2.90 5.19 1.65
N TYR A 166 -3.85 5.37 2.58
CA TYR A 166 -4.31 6.62 3.17
C TYR A 166 -4.00 6.61 4.68
N GLY A 167 -2.72 6.52 4.98
CA GLY A 167 -2.18 6.41 6.32
C GLY A 167 -1.01 5.44 6.39
N ARG A 168 -0.20 5.53 7.42
CA ARG A 168 0.89 4.58 7.70
C ARG A 168 1.19 4.51 9.20
N CYS A 169 2.09 3.63 9.59
CA CYS A 169 2.62 3.59 10.94
C CYS A 169 3.36 4.89 11.31
N ASP A 170 3.50 5.14 12.58
CA ASP A 170 4.12 6.35 13.09
C ASP A 170 5.64 6.36 12.89
N LYS A 171 6.23 7.53 13.01
CA LYS A 171 7.68 7.67 13.14
C LYS A 171 8.14 7.15 14.51
N VAL A 172 9.36 6.64 14.55
CA VAL A 172 10.00 6.27 15.82
C VAL A 172 9.96 7.46 16.80
N GLY A 173 9.52 7.18 18.02
CA GLY A 173 9.43 8.19 19.08
C GLY A 173 8.17 9.08 19.02
N TYR A 174 7.21 8.80 18.16
CA TYR A 174 5.92 9.50 18.17
C TYR A 174 5.14 9.12 19.45
N ASP A 175 4.69 10.13 20.18
CA ASP A 175 3.93 10.02 21.43
C ASP A 175 2.68 10.95 21.46
N GLY A 176 2.32 11.48 20.29
CA GLY A 176 1.16 12.35 20.13
C GLY A 176 -0.18 11.62 20.07
N ASP A 177 -1.26 12.39 19.98
CA ASP A 177 -2.62 11.88 19.86
C ASP A 177 -2.91 11.31 18.46
N LEU A 178 -3.94 10.45 18.36
CA LEU A 178 -4.37 9.86 17.09
C LEU A 178 -4.66 10.90 16.00
N GLN A 179 -5.28 12.02 16.39
CA GLN A 179 -5.65 13.10 15.45
C GLN A 179 -4.46 13.86 14.87
N ASP A 180 -3.29 13.77 15.51
CA ASP A 180 -2.08 14.50 15.12
C ASP A 180 -1.09 13.62 14.35
N ARG A 181 -1.45 12.35 14.09
CA ARG A 181 -0.62 11.42 13.32
C ARG A 181 -0.45 11.89 11.88
N GLU A 182 0.71 11.65 11.30
CA GLU A 182 0.92 11.90 9.87
C GLU A 182 -0.03 11.03 9.03
N TRP A 183 -0.55 11.59 7.95
CA TRP A 183 -1.46 10.93 7.00
C TRP A 183 -2.79 10.47 7.61
N ILE A 184 -3.17 10.99 8.79
CA ILE A 184 -4.47 10.70 9.37
C ILE A 184 -5.59 11.28 8.49
N GLN A 185 -6.65 10.52 8.31
CA GLN A 185 -7.88 10.97 7.66
C GLN A 185 -8.85 11.48 8.73
N LYS A 186 -9.58 12.54 8.40
CA LYS A 186 -10.59 13.14 9.28
C LYS A 186 -11.93 13.21 8.55
N LEU A 187 -12.99 12.77 9.21
CA LEU A 187 -14.38 12.93 8.75
C LEU A 187 -15.19 13.64 9.82
N GLY A 188 -15.84 14.71 9.45
CA GLY A 188 -16.86 15.35 10.28
C GLY A 188 -18.08 14.42 10.50
N SER A 189 -18.97 14.83 11.40
CA SER A 189 -20.21 14.08 11.68
C SER A 189 -21.00 13.82 10.41
N ARG A 190 -21.34 12.55 10.15
CA ARG A 190 -22.13 12.09 9.00
C ARG A 190 -21.47 12.26 7.63
N GLU A 191 -20.19 12.60 7.59
CA GLU A 191 -19.43 12.64 6.35
C GLU A 191 -18.97 11.26 5.92
N ALA A 192 -18.57 11.16 4.64
CA ALA A 192 -18.05 9.94 4.05
C ALA A 192 -16.74 10.21 3.28
N PHE A 193 -15.87 9.22 3.29
CA PHE A 193 -14.65 9.15 2.52
C PHE A 193 -14.80 8.07 1.45
N ASP A 194 -14.70 8.45 0.19
CA ASP A 194 -14.86 7.56 -0.96
C ASP A 194 -13.59 7.56 -1.79
N VAL A 195 -12.97 6.40 -1.93
CA VAL A 195 -11.76 6.20 -2.75
C VAL A 195 -11.78 4.86 -3.46
N SER A 196 -10.91 4.72 -4.45
CA SER A 196 -10.76 3.46 -5.18
C SER A 196 -9.35 3.31 -5.73
N TYR A 197 -9.02 2.08 -6.12
CA TYR A 197 -7.86 1.76 -6.94
C TYR A 197 -8.21 0.67 -7.95
N ASP A 198 -7.49 0.66 -9.05
CA ASP A 198 -7.67 -0.33 -10.12
C ASP A 198 -6.53 -1.34 -10.10
N ILE A 199 -6.88 -2.61 -10.27
CA ILE A 199 -5.97 -3.71 -10.59
C ILE A 199 -6.24 -4.10 -12.03
N ILE A 200 -5.23 -3.98 -12.90
CA ILE A 200 -5.31 -4.30 -14.32
C ILE A 200 -4.48 -5.55 -14.58
N ILE A 201 -5.10 -6.58 -15.13
CA ILE A 201 -4.42 -7.79 -15.58
C ILE A 201 -3.97 -7.52 -17.02
N GLU A 202 -2.65 -7.50 -17.21
CA GLU A 202 -2.08 -7.22 -18.54
C GLU A 202 -2.08 -8.48 -19.42
N GLU A 203 -2.22 -8.32 -20.75
CA GLU A 203 -2.26 -9.42 -21.73
C GLU A 203 -0.88 -9.76 -22.33
#